data_b9d0b9d1aa667263f4ef03e8066ac4c9
#
_entry.id   b9d0b9d1aa667263f4ef03e8066ac4c9
#
_cell.length_a   1.000
_cell.length_b   1.000
_cell.length_c   1.000
_cell.angle_alpha   90.00
_cell.angle_beta   90.00
_cell.angle_gamma   90.00
#
_symmetry.space_group_name_H-M   'P 1'
#
loop_
_entity.id
_entity.type
_entity.pdbx_description
1 polymer ?
#
loop_
_entity_poly.entity_id
_entity_poly.type
_entity_poly.pdbx_seq_one_letter_code
_entity_poly.pdbx_strand_id
1 'polypeptide(L)' 'MPTIKLSESDCTFVHYVLRMYANQTEGLDREDKSEIYEVANKFK' A
#
# COMPACT_ATOMS: atom_id res chain seq x y z
N MET A 1 0.15 3.98 -23.62
CA MET A 1 0.20 3.25 -22.36
C MET A 1 -1.17 3.26 -21.71
N PRO A 2 -1.61 2.11 -21.20
CA PRO A 2 -2.89 2.10 -20.47
C PRO A 2 -2.77 2.92 -19.20
N THR A 3 -3.73 3.80 -19.00
CA THR A 3 -3.82 4.58 -17.77
C THR A 3 -4.81 3.88 -16.85
N ILE A 4 -4.36 3.50 -15.67
CA ILE A 4 -5.23 2.88 -14.69
C ILE A 4 -5.81 3.98 -13.81
N LYS A 5 -7.13 4.11 -13.86
CA LYS A 5 -7.83 5.03 -12.98
C LYS A 5 -8.45 4.24 -11.83
N LEU A 6 -8.11 4.61 -10.62
CA LEU A 6 -8.66 3.98 -9.43
C LEU A 6 -9.73 4.88 -8.84
N SER A 7 -10.85 4.28 -8.46
CA SER A 7 -11.89 5.00 -7.72
C SER A 7 -11.43 5.21 -6.28
N GLU A 8 -12.17 6.06 -5.55
CA GLU A 8 -11.86 6.26 -4.13
C GLU A 8 -11.93 4.95 -3.35
N SER A 9 -12.92 4.12 -3.68
CA SER A 9 -13.05 2.82 -3.04
C SER A 9 -11.83 1.94 -3.33
N ASP A 10 -11.36 1.95 -4.57
CA ASP A 10 -10.20 1.16 -4.96
C ASP A 10 -8.96 1.64 -4.23
N CYS A 11 -8.78 2.95 -4.13
CA CYS A 11 -7.64 3.52 -3.43
C CYS A 11 -7.65 3.13 -1.96
N THR A 12 -8.81 3.21 -1.33
CA THR A 12 -8.96 2.80 0.07
C THR A 12 -8.63 1.33 0.24
N PHE A 13 -9.10 0.49 -0.67
CA PHE A 13 -8.82 -0.94 -0.62
C PHE A 13 -7.33 -1.22 -0.73
N VAL A 14 -6.66 -0.60 -1.70
CA VAL A 14 -5.22 -0.77 -1.89
C VAL A 14 -4.45 -0.29 -0.66
N HIS A 15 -4.86 0.84 -0.11
CA HIS A 15 -4.23 1.38 1.10
C HIS A 15 -4.29 0.37 2.25
N TYR A 16 -5.46 -0.21 2.49
CA TYR A 16 -5.62 -1.20 3.54
C TYR A 16 -4.81 -2.46 3.29
N VAL A 17 -4.84 -2.95 2.05
CA VAL A 17 -4.10 -4.16 1.71
C VAL A 17 -2.61 -3.98 1.95
N LEU A 18 -2.06 -2.84 1.55
CA LEU A 18 -0.64 -2.56 1.74
C LEU A 18 -0.29 -2.47 3.22
N ARG A 19 -1.14 -1.83 4.01
CA ARG A 19 -0.89 -1.72 5.45
C ARG A 19 -0.97 -3.08 6.12
N MET A 20 -1.95 -3.89 5.74
CA MET A 20 -2.07 -5.24 6.29
C MET A 20 -0.86 -6.09 5.94
N TYR A 21 -0.43 -5.99 4.69
CA TYR A 21 0.76 -6.72 4.24
C TYR A 21 1.96 -6.37 5.11
N ALA A 22 2.20 -5.09 5.32
CA ALA A 22 3.34 -4.66 6.12
C ALA A 22 3.23 -5.13 7.57
N ASN A 23 2.02 -5.15 8.12
CA ASN A 23 1.82 -5.55 9.51
C ASN A 23 1.90 -7.06 9.72
N GLN A 24 1.45 -7.85 8.75
CA GLN A 24 1.36 -9.29 8.90
C GLN A 24 2.58 -10.04 8.41
N THR A 25 3.36 -9.44 7.52
CA THR A 25 4.52 -10.11 6.98
C THR A 25 5.69 -10.00 7.95
N GLU A 26 6.16 -11.15 8.41
CA GLU A 26 7.34 -11.20 9.23
C GLU A 26 8.58 -11.23 8.35
N GLY A 27 9.68 -10.69 8.84
CA GLY A 27 10.94 -10.70 8.12
C GLY A 27 11.16 -9.49 7.24
N LEU A 28 10.23 -8.55 7.21
CA LEU A 28 10.44 -7.30 6.50
C LEU A 28 11.37 -6.38 7.29
N ASP A 29 12.34 -5.81 6.61
CA ASP A 29 13.22 -4.82 7.21
C ASP A 29 12.46 -3.53 7.47
N ARG A 30 12.99 -2.70 8.36
CA ARG A 30 12.38 -1.41 8.66
C ARG A 30 12.23 -0.55 7.40
N GLU A 31 13.24 -0.59 6.53
CA GLU A 31 13.21 0.17 5.29
C GLU A 31 12.09 -0.31 4.38
N ASP A 32 11.92 -1.63 4.28
CA ASP A 32 10.86 -2.20 3.45
C ASP A 32 9.49 -1.83 3.97
N LYS A 33 9.28 -1.90 5.27
CA LYS A 33 8.02 -1.50 5.88
C LYS A 33 7.73 -0.03 5.63
N SER A 34 8.75 0.81 5.79
CA SER A 34 8.60 2.25 5.58
C SER A 34 8.20 2.54 4.14
N GLU A 35 8.82 1.84 3.20
CA GLU A 35 8.51 2.01 1.79
C GLU A 35 7.06 1.60 1.49
N ILE A 36 6.62 0.49 2.06
CA ILE A 36 5.24 0.04 1.87
C ILE A 36 4.26 1.08 2.42
N TYR A 37 4.52 1.62 3.59
CA TYR A 37 3.66 2.65 4.17
C TYR A 37 3.66 3.93 3.33
N GLU A 38 4.80 4.31 2.77
CA GLU A 38 4.86 5.45 1.87
C GLU A 38 3.97 5.25 0.66
N VAL A 39 4.08 4.08 0.03
CA VAL A 39 3.25 3.77 -1.13
C VAL A 39 1.79 3.74 -0.75
N ALA A 40 1.45 3.14 0.40
CA ALA A 40 0.08 3.10 0.87
C ALA A 40 -0.49 4.50 1.06
N ASN A 41 0.30 5.44 1.56
CA ASN A 41 -0.15 6.81 1.77
C ASN A 41 -0.48 7.53 0.47
N LYS A 42 0.09 7.09 -0.64
CA LYS A 42 -0.23 7.67 -1.94
C LYS A 42 -1.65 7.34 -2.40
N PHE A 43 -2.22 6.27 -1.86
CA PHE A 43 -3.58 5.84 -2.19
C PHE A 43 -4.61 6.29 -1.16
N LYS A 44 -4.19 7.07 -0.25
CA LYS A 44 -5.02 7.53 0.85
C LYS A 44 -6.16 8.46 0.37
#